data_12286557749626850f50933a52f14a5d
#
_entry.id   12286557749626850f50933a52f14a5d
#
_cell.length_a   1.000
_cell.length_b   1.000
_cell.length_c   1.000
_cell.angle_alpha   90.00
_cell.angle_beta   90.00
_cell.angle_gamma   90.00
#
_symmetry.space_group_name_H-M   'P 1'
#
loop_
_entity.id
_entity.type
_entity.pdbx_description
1 polymer ?
#
loop_
_entity_poly.entity_id
_entity_poly.type
_entity_poly.pdbx_seq_one_letter_code
_entity_poly.pdbx_strand_id
1 'polypeptide(L)'
;MDISPFASPLYLLAKPAGARCNLACKYCYYLEKGKLYADRPTEVMSEEMLERFVREYIGAQTMPEVLFTWHGGEALMRPLSFYKRAVELQQKYAGGRRIDNCIQTNGTLLTDEWCRFFKEQGWLVGVSIDGPQEFHDEYRRNKGGRPSWAQVMRGIDLLNRHGVEWNALAVVNDFNGDYPLDFYHFFKEIGCHYLQFTPVVERGQHHADGRTLASPTEAGEGGVLDFSVSPEQWGRFLCAIFDEWVREDVGTYFVQLFDATLANWVGQQPGICTLAPTCGHAGAIEWNGDVYVCDHFVFPEYKLGNIMTDSIVGMMHSERQHAFGQAKRTALPGQCRG
;
A
#
# COMPACT_ATOMS: atom_id res chain seq x y z
N MET A 1 -1.63 -29.30 -6.05
CA MET A 1 -1.77 -28.89 -7.47
C MET A 1 -0.69 -27.85 -7.70
N ASP A 2 0.28 -28.15 -8.56
CA ASP A 2 1.23 -27.14 -9.02
C ASP A 2 0.47 -26.20 -9.96
N ILE A 3 0.09 -25.04 -9.42
CA ILE A 3 -0.47 -23.97 -10.24
C ILE A 3 0.68 -23.50 -11.13
N SER A 4 0.50 -23.60 -12.46
CA SER A 4 1.47 -23.03 -13.40
C SER A 4 1.80 -21.60 -12.98
N PRO A 5 3.08 -21.19 -12.89
CA PRO A 5 3.45 -19.83 -12.56
C PRO A 5 2.83 -18.78 -13.51
N PHE A 6 2.42 -19.20 -14.69
CA PHE A 6 1.73 -18.38 -15.68
C PHE A 6 0.22 -18.22 -15.44
N ALA A 7 -0.36 -18.92 -14.43
CA ALA A 7 -1.78 -18.84 -14.11
C ALA A 7 -2.09 -17.85 -12.97
N SER A 8 -1.07 -17.27 -12.33
CA SER A 8 -1.26 -16.29 -11.27
C SER A 8 -1.18 -14.88 -11.83
N PRO A 9 -2.10 -13.97 -11.44
CA PRO A 9 -2.01 -12.57 -11.86
C PRO A 9 -0.74 -11.94 -11.29
N LEU A 10 -0.11 -11.08 -12.10
CA LEU A 10 1.01 -10.26 -11.67
C LEU A 10 0.47 -8.95 -11.10
N TYR A 11 0.97 -8.53 -9.96
CA TYR A 11 0.65 -7.23 -9.36
C TYR A 11 1.89 -6.36 -9.28
N LEU A 12 1.77 -5.12 -9.77
CA LEU A 12 2.78 -4.10 -9.60
C LEU A 12 2.12 -2.84 -9.04
N LEU A 13 2.57 -2.42 -7.86
CA LEU A 13 2.19 -1.13 -7.30
C LEU A 13 3.00 -0.04 -8.00
N ALA A 14 2.34 0.79 -8.78
CA ALA A 14 2.99 1.86 -9.53
C ALA A 14 3.17 3.11 -8.67
N LYS A 15 4.37 3.65 -8.68
CA LYS A 15 4.78 4.82 -7.90
C LYS A 15 5.13 6.02 -8.79
N PRO A 16 4.12 6.62 -9.47
CA PRO A 16 4.37 7.61 -10.50
C PRO A 16 4.97 8.92 -10.00
N ALA A 17 4.82 9.21 -8.70
CA ALA A 17 5.44 10.37 -8.04
C ALA A 17 6.69 9.99 -7.22
N GLY A 18 7.11 8.71 -7.24
CA GLY A 18 8.18 8.19 -6.37
C GLY A 18 7.86 8.42 -4.89
N ALA A 19 8.88 8.76 -4.10
CA ALA A 19 8.73 9.05 -2.68
C ALA A 19 8.23 10.49 -2.38
N ARG A 20 7.84 11.26 -3.39
CA ARG A 20 7.34 12.63 -3.18
C ARG A 20 5.99 12.61 -2.48
N CYS A 21 5.89 13.35 -1.38
CA CYS A 21 4.66 13.49 -0.60
C CYS A 21 4.55 14.93 -0.08
N ASN A 22 3.34 15.42 0.11
CA ASN A 22 3.05 16.69 0.78
C ASN A 22 2.99 16.55 2.31
N LEU A 23 2.91 15.32 2.83
CA LEU A 23 3.03 15.00 4.25
C LEU A 23 4.44 14.52 4.59
N ALA A 24 4.72 14.48 5.90
CA ALA A 24 5.94 13.95 6.52
C ALA A 24 5.57 13.11 7.76
N CYS A 25 4.79 12.05 7.53
CA CYS A 25 4.36 11.16 8.61
C CYS A 25 5.56 10.51 9.30
N LYS A 26 5.58 10.52 10.65
CA LYS A 26 6.74 10.08 11.46
C LYS A 26 7.14 8.62 11.19
N TYR A 27 6.18 7.76 10.92
CA TYR A 27 6.40 6.33 10.69
C TYR A 27 6.49 5.94 9.20
N CYS A 28 6.52 6.90 8.27
CA CYS A 28 6.46 6.58 6.86
C CYS A 28 7.74 5.89 6.36
N TYR A 29 7.65 4.60 6.10
CA TYR A 29 8.75 3.79 5.57
C TYR A 29 9.19 4.19 4.16
N TYR A 30 8.34 4.97 3.45
CA TYR A 30 8.57 5.24 2.03
C TYR A 30 9.24 6.59 1.75
N LEU A 31 9.11 7.58 2.64
CA LEU A 31 9.72 8.91 2.44
C LEU A 31 11.25 8.83 2.25
N GLU A 32 11.89 7.94 2.98
CA GLU A 32 13.35 7.76 2.90
C GLU A 32 13.81 7.14 1.59
N LYS A 33 12.93 6.47 0.84
CA LYS A 33 13.24 5.91 -0.47
C LYS A 33 13.60 7.00 -1.49
N GLY A 34 13.25 8.25 -1.24
CA GLY A 34 13.76 9.40 -1.98
C GLY A 34 15.28 9.51 -1.99
N LYS A 35 15.97 8.99 -0.97
CA LYS A 35 17.44 8.97 -0.90
C LYS A 35 18.06 8.07 -1.98
N LEU A 36 17.35 7.05 -2.45
CA LEU A 36 17.80 6.17 -3.55
C LEU A 36 17.94 6.92 -4.88
N TYR A 37 17.27 8.05 -5.01
CA TYR A 37 17.22 8.88 -6.21
C TYR A 37 17.56 10.34 -5.90
N ALA A 38 18.51 10.55 -4.96
CA ALA A 38 18.89 11.87 -4.46
C ALA A 38 19.44 12.80 -5.53
N ASP A 39 20.00 12.24 -6.59
CA ASP A 39 20.48 12.96 -7.80
C ASP A 39 19.31 13.47 -8.68
N ARG A 40 18.12 12.92 -8.53
CA ARG A 40 16.92 13.24 -9.32
C ARG A 40 15.66 13.41 -8.47
N PRO A 41 15.67 14.31 -7.47
CA PRO A 41 14.63 14.35 -6.42
C PRO A 41 13.27 14.89 -6.91
N THR A 42 13.21 15.52 -8.08
CA THR A 42 11.99 16.12 -8.66
C THR A 42 11.42 15.32 -9.81
N GLU A 43 12.11 14.29 -10.28
CA GLU A 43 11.63 13.48 -11.39
C GLU A 43 10.40 12.64 -10.99
N VAL A 44 9.57 12.39 -11.98
CA VAL A 44 8.31 11.64 -11.89
C VAL A 44 8.15 10.81 -13.14
N MET A 45 7.26 9.83 -13.11
CA MET A 45 6.99 8.99 -14.28
C MET A 45 6.64 9.83 -15.51
N SER A 46 7.43 9.71 -16.57
CA SER A 46 7.18 10.39 -17.84
C SER A 46 6.01 9.76 -18.60
N GLU A 47 5.48 10.44 -19.62
CA GLU A 47 4.45 9.85 -20.47
C GLU A 47 4.96 8.63 -21.25
N GLU A 48 6.21 8.65 -21.69
CA GLU A 48 6.84 7.51 -22.37
C GLU A 48 6.93 6.30 -21.40
N MET A 49 7.35 6.53 -20.16
CA MET A 49 7.40 5.50 -19.13
C MET A 49 6.01 4.98 -18.78
N LEU A 50 5.01 5.86 -18.68
CA LEU A 50 3.61 5.48 -18.44
C LEU A 50 3.11 4.58 -19.58
N GLU A 51 3.30 4.96 -20.83
CA GLU A 51 2.87 4.15 -21.98
C GLU A 51 3.59 2.80 -22.00
N ARG A 52 4.89 2.79 -21.75
CA ARG A 52 5.67 1.55 -21.64
C ARG A 52 5.12 0.65 -20.53
N PHE A 53 4.91 1.19 -19.34
CA PHE A 53 4.37 0.45 -18.20
C PHE A 53 2.99 -0.13 -18.50
N VAL A 54 2.05 0.67 -18.98
CA VAL A 54 0.68 0.23 -19.26
C VAL A 54 0.68 -0.91 -20.30
N ARG A 55 1.42 -0.75 -21.38
CA ARG A 55 1.50 -1.75 -22.45
C ARG A 55 2.11 -3.07 -21.96
N GLU A 56 3.27 -2.99 -21.29
CA GLU A 56 3.98 -4.18 -20.81
C GLU A 56 3.21 -4.89 -19.69
N TYR A 57 2.60 -4.11 -18.79
CA TYR A 57 1.85 -4.68 -17.67
C TYR A 57 0.58 -5.40 -18.12
N ILE A 58 -0.20 -4.82 -19.04
CA ILE A 58 -1.37 -5.49 -19.62
C ILE A 58 -0.91 -6.71 -20.42
N GLY A 59 0.17 -6.60 -21.22
CA GLY A 59 0.71 -7.69 -22.01
C GLY A 59 1.21 -8.87 -21.17
N ALA A 60 1.67 -8.61 -19.95
CA ALA A 60 2.16 -9.62 -19.00
C ALA A 60 1.03 -10.40 -18.29
N GLN A 61 -0.21 -9.93 -18.35
CA GLN A 61 -1.33 -10.56 -17.66
C GLN A 61 -1.92 -11.71 -18.46
N THR A 62 -2.26 -12.79 -17.76
CA THR A 62 -2.92 -13.97 -18.32
C THR A 62 -4.42 -14.00 -17.99
N MET A 63 -4.87 -13.16 -17.05
CA MET A 63 -6.26 -13.09 -16.60
C MET A 63 -7.09 -12.13 -17.44
N PRO A 64 -8.41 -12.31 -17.51
CA PRO A 64 -9.32 -11.40 -18.23
C PRO A 64 -9.48 -10.04 -17.55
N GLU A 65 -9.06 -9.94 -16.30
CA GLU A 65 -9.14 -8.73 -15.47
C GLU A 65 -7.74 -8.27 -15.09
N VAL A 66 -7.49 -6.97 -15.23
CA VAL A 66 -6.18 -6.36 -14.92
C VAL A 66 -6.40 -5.20 -13.96
N LEU A 67 -5.86 -5.32 -12.75
CA LEU A 67 -5.91 -4.27 -11.74
C LEU A 67 -4.64 -3.42 -11.78
N PHE A 68 -4.80 -2.12 -11.96
CA PHE A 68 -3.76 -1.13 -11.76
C PHE A 68 -3.86 -0.54 -10.34
N THR A 69 -2.75 -0.57 -9.61
CA THR A 69 -2.65 0.01 -8.26
C THR A 69 -1.68 1.19 -8.29
N TRP A 70 -2.22 2.39 -8.09
CA TRP A 70 -1.46 3.64 -8.05
C TRP A 70 -1.14 4.02 -6.62
N HIS A 71 0.12 4.18 -6.32
CA HIS A 71 0.63 4.41 -4.97
C HIS A 71 1.84 5.38 -5.01
N GLY A 72 2.66 5.40 -3.99
CA GLY A 72 3.90 6.16 -3.92
C GLY A 72 4.03 6.90 -2.60
N GLY A 73 4.69 8.05 -2.61
CA GLY A 73 4.62 9.00 -1.52
C GLY A 73 3.20 9.56 -1.41
N GLU A 74 2.82 10.42 -2.35
CA GLU A 74 1.42 10.81 -2.55
C GLU A 74 1.08 10.76 -4.05
N ALA A 75 0.21 9.85 -4.43
CA ALA A 75 -0.14 9.62 -5.82
C ALA A 75 -0.79 10.86 -6.48
N LEU A 76 -1.60 11.61 -5.74
CA LEU A 76 -2.26 12.82 -6.24
C LEU A 76 -1.31 14.03 -6.42
N MET A 77 -0.04 13.89 -6.12
CA MET A 77 0.97 14.86 -6.58
C MET A 77 1.25 14.78 -8.08
N ARG A 78 0.82 13.71 -8.76
CA ARG A 78 0.66 13.73 -10.22
C ARG A 78 -0.62 14.47 -10.58
N PRO A 79 -0.62 15.29 -11.64
CA PRO A 79 -1.83 16.00 -12.06
C PRO A 79 -2.89 15.01 -12.59
N LEU A 80 -4.15 15.40 -12.53
CA LEU A 80 -5.26 14.57 -13.03
C LEU A 80 -5.11 14.20 -14.52
N SER A 81 -4.49 15.06 -15.33
CA SER A 81 -4.19 14.78 -16.74
C SER A 81 -3.32 13.54 -16.93
N PHE A 82 -2.41 13.25 -15.99
CA PHE A 82 -1.61 12.03 -16.02
C PHE A 82 -2.47 10.78 -15.92
N TYR A 83 -3.47 10.78 -15.03
CA TYR A 83 -4.36 9.63 -14.85
C TYR A 83 -5.40 9.51 -15.96
N LYS A 84 -5.87 10.63 -16.50
CA LYS A 84 -6.67 10.62 -17.73
C LYS A 84 -5.89 9.96 -18.87
N ARG A 85 -4.61 10.30 -19.02
CA ARG A 85 -3.73 9.67 -20.00
C ARG A 85 -3.50 8.19 -19.72
N ALA A 86 -3.36 7.79 -18.46
CA ALA A 86 -3.27 6.39 -18.09
C ALA A 86 -4.50 5.59 -18.54
N VAL A 87 -5.72 6.12 -18.32
CA VAL A 87 -6.96 5.49 -18.76
C VAL A 87 -7.03 5.35 -20.30
N GLU A 88 -6.65 6.40 -21.05
CA GLU A 88 -6.59 6.33 -22.52
C GLU A 88 -5.64 5.21 -23.00
N LEU A 89 -4.47 5.10 -22.38
CA LEU A 89 -3.49 4.06 -22.70
C LEU A 89 -3.98 2.66 -22.31
N GLN A 90 -4.62 2.54 -21.15
CA GLN A 90 -5.25 1.30 -20.70
C GLN A 90 -6.30 0.83 -21.71
N GLN A 91 -7.17 1.71 -22.17
CA GLN A 91 -8.17 1.40 -23.21
C GLN A 91 -7.51 0.99 -24.54
N LYS A 92 -6.45 1.71 -24.95
CA LYS A 92 -5.68 1.41 -26.16
C LYS A 92 -5.09 0.00 -26.15
N TYR A 93 -4.60 -0.46 -25.00
CA TYR A 93 -3.88 -1.72 -24.86
C TYR A 93 -4.68 -2.84 -24.18
N ALA A 94 -5.93 -2.61 -23.79
CA ALA A 94 -6.76 -3.58 -23.06
C ALA A 94 -6.91 -4.94 -23.74
N GLY A 95 -7.00 -4.96 -25.08
CA GLY A 95 -7.12 -6.21 -25.83
C GLY A 95 -8.33 -7.06 -25.44
N GLY A 96 -9.44 -6.43 -25.05
CA GLY A 96 -10.67 -7.07 -24.56
C GLY A 96 -10.67 -7.44 -23.07
N ARG A 97 -9.63 -7.13 -22.32
CA ARG A 97 -9.60 -7.32 -20.87
C ARG A 97 -10.35 -6.21 -20.14
N ARG A 98 -10.94 -6.53 -18.99
CA ARG A 98 -11.46 -5.54 -18.05
C ARG A 98 -10.28 -4.89 -17.31
N ILE A 99 -10.26 -3.57 -17.29
CA ILE A 99 -9.23 -2.81 -16.59
C ILE A 99 -9.87 -2.13 -15.38
N ASP A 100 -9.40 -2.50 -14.19
CA ASP A 100 -9.79 -1.88 -12.93
C ASP A 100 -8.63 -1.03 -12.39
N ASN A 101 -8.96 0.02 -11.67
CA ASN A 101 -7.97 0.90 -11.06
C ASN A 101 -8.27 1.13 -9.58
N CYS A 102 -7.24 1.11 -8.77
CA CYS A 102 -7.30 1.63 -7.41
C CYS A 102 -6.14 2.60 -7.15
N ILE A 103 -6.38 3.56 -6.30
CA ILE A 103 -5.40 4.58 -5.92
C ILE A 103 -5.33 4.73 -4.41
N GLN A 104 -4.10 4.73 -3.87
CA GLN A 104 -3.87 5.02 -2.46
C GLN A 104 -3.43 6.46 -2.30
N THR A 105 -4.12 7.19 -1.44
CA THR A 105 -3.86 8.60 -1.17
C THR A 105 -3.97 8.95 0.32
N ASN A 106 -3.28 9.99 0.74
CA ASN A 106 -3.48 10.58 2.05
C ASN A 106 -4.75 11.48 2.12
N GLY A 107 -5.50 11.59 1.05
CA GLY A 107 -6.79 12.28 0.98
C GLY A 107 -6.74 13.82 1.00
N THR A 108 -5.61 14.43 1.35
CA THR A 108 -5.52 15.89 1.56
C THR A 108 -5.62 16.73 0.28
N LEU A 109 -5.31 16.11 -0.88
CA LEU A 109 -5.31 16.77 -2.20
C LEU A 109 -6.58 16.49 -3.01
N LEU A 110 -7.54 15.77 -2.46
CA LEU A 110 -8.82 15.51 -3.11
C LEU A 110 -9.59 16.80 -3.39
N THR A 111 -10.20 16.89 -4.58
CA THR A 111 -11.06 17.97 -5.06
C THR A 111 -12.29 17.40 -5.73
N ASP A 112 -13.30 18.24 -6.00
CA ASP A 112 -14.49 17.83 -6.76
C ASP A 112 -14.13 17.26 -8.15
N GLU A 113 -13.08 17.78 -8.80
CA GLU A 113 -12.65 17.28 -10.11
C GLU A 113 -12.08 15.86 -10.02
N TRP A 114 -11.26 15.57 -8.99
CA TRP A 114 -10.75 14.23 -8.70
C TRP A 114 -11.89 13.25 -8.43
N CYS A 115 -12.84 13.64 -7.57
CA CYS A 115 -13.94 12.75 -7.19
C CYS A 115 -14.87 12.45 -8.38
N ARG A 116 -15.16 13.44 -9.25
CA ARG A 116 -15.90 13.19 -10.50
C ARG A 116 -15.18 12.18 -11.39
N PHE A 117 -13.87 12.37 -11.60
CA PHE A 117 -13.07 11.44 -12.38
C PHE A 117 -13.11 10.02 -11.81
N PHE A 118 -12.89 9.86 -10.51
CA PHE A 118 -12.92 8.53 -9.87
C PHE A 118 -14.28 7.87 -10.01
N LYS A 119 -15.36 8.63 -9.82
CA LYS A 119 -16.72 8.11 -9.98
C LYS A 119 -17.01 7.69 -11.43
N GLU A 120 -16.68 8.53 -12.40
CA GLU A 120 -16.90 8.27 -13.82
C GLU A 120 -16.09 7.06 -14.32
N GLN A 121 -14.90 6.86 -13.80
CA GLN A 121 -14.01 5.76 -14.19
C GLN A 121 -14.16 4.51 -13.30
N GLY A 122 -15.01 4.54 -12.26
CA GLY A 122 -15.21 3.41 -11.36
C GLY A 122 -13.98 3.04 -10.54
N TRP A 123 -13.16 4.03 -10.13
CA TRP A 123 -11.96 3.78 -9.35
C TRP A 123 -12.28 3.54 -7.87
N LEU A 124 -11.56 2.60 -7.25
CA LEU A 124 -11.52 2.45 -5.80
C LEU A 124 -10.45 3.37 -5.20
N VAL A 125 -10.82 4.15 -4.18
CA VAL A 125 -9.90 5.08 -3.50
C VAL A 125 -9.58 4.58 -2.10
N GLY A 126 -8.33 4.17 -1.87
CA GLY A 126 -7.81 3.91 -0.53
C GLY A 126 -7.40 5.23 0.14
N VAL A 127 -7.99 5.55 1.28
CA VAL A 127 -7.67 6.75 2.05
C VAL A 127 -6.89 6.40 3.30
N SER A 128 -5.73 7.03 3.45
CA SER A 128 -4.90 6.86 4.65
C SER A 128 -5.41 7.74 5.79
N ILE A 129 -6.01 7.13 6.82
CA ILE A 129 -6.49 7.83 8.02
C ILE A 129 -6.37 6.93 9.25
N ASP A 130 -5.81 7.44 10.34
CA ASP A 130 -5.44 6.67 11.53
C ASP A 130 -6.41 6.91 12.71
N GLY A 131 -7.72 6.96 12.42
CA GLY A 131 -8.76 7.13 13.45
C GLY A 131 -9.10 8.58 13.76
N PRO A 132 -9.56 8.87 15.00
CA PRO A 132 -9.87 10.21 15.50
C PRO A 132 -8.73 11.21 15.33
N GLN A 133 -9.06 12.49 15.39
CA GLN A 133 -8.10 13.58 15.14
C GLN A 133 -6.82 13.46 15.97
N GLU A 134 -6.94 13.17 17.24
CA GLU A 134 -5.81 13.06 18.16
C GLU A 134 -4.87 11.91 17.78
N PHE A 135 -5.39 10.77 17.32
CA PHE A 135 -4.58 9.63 16.88
C PHE A 135 -3.89 9.91 15.54
N HIS A 136 -4.66 10.45 14.60
CA HIS A 136 -4.14 10.76 13.27
C HIS A 136 -3.06 11.85 13.33
N ASP A 137 -3.32 12.96 14.02
CA ASP A 137 -2.45 14.13 14.04
C ASP A 137 -1.21 13.95 14.91
N GLU A 138 -1.10 12.87 15.69
CA GLU A 138 0.14 12.54 16.40
C GLU A 138 1.28 12.30 15.40
N TYR A 139 1.05 11.51 14.37
CA TYR A 139 2.09 11.10 13.44
C TYR A 139 1.90 11.54 11.99
N ARG A 140 0.66 11.85 11.54
CA ARG A 140 0.40 12.31 10.17
C ARG A 140 0.36 13.82 10.09
N ARG A 141 1.52 14.41 9.89
CA ARG A 141 1.71 15.86 9.78
C ARG A 141 2.26 16.23 8.42
N ASN A 142 2.03 17.48 8.01
CA ASN A 142 2.66 17.99 6.80
C ASN A 142 4.14 18.34 7.06
N LYS A 143 4.87 18.68 6.00
CA LYS A 143 6.30 19.06 6.09
C LYS A 143 6.60 20.25 7.00
N GLY A 144 5.62 21.08 7.29
CA GLY A 144 5.71 22.19 8.25
C GLY A 144 5.26 21.83 9.66
N GLY A 145 5.06 20.53 9.98
CA GLY A 145 4.65 20.03 11.29
C GLY A 145 3.18 20.27 11.63
N ARG A 146 2.37 20.80 10.70
CA ARG A 146 0.95 21.07 10.94
C ARG A 146 0.12 19.78 10.80
N PRO A 147 -0.95 19.62 11.62
CA PRO A 147 -1.87 18.50 11.55
C PRO A 147 -2.56 18.38 10.19
N SER A 148 -2.98 17.18 9.82
CA SER A 148 -3.59 16.90 8.51
C SER A 148 -5.00 16.32 8.56
N TRP A 149 -5.50 15.90 9.71
CA TRP A 149 -6.79 15.23 9.87
C TRP A 149 -7.96 15.99 9.24
N ALA A 150 -8.11 17.28 9.52
CA ALA A 150 -9.19 18.09 8.97
C ALA A 150 -9.20 18.13 7.42
N GLN A 151 -8.00 18.07 6.80
CA GLN A 151 -7.87 18.03 5.34
C GLN A 151 -8.27 16.65 4.78
N VAL A 152 -7.93 15.57 5.49
CA VAL A 152 -8.33 14.21 5.12
C VAL A 152 -9.83 14.05 5.23
N MET A 153 -10.46 14.50 6.33
CA MET A 153 -11.91 14.45 6.52
C MET A 153 -12.66 15.22 5.44
N ARG A 154 -12.17 16.41 5.06
CA ARG A 154 -12.70 17.12 3.90
C ARG A 154 -12.63 16.30 2.60
N GLY A 155 -11.52 15.56 2.41
CA GLY A 155 -11.35 14.66 1.26
C GLY A 155 -12.36 13.51 1.30
N ILE A 156 -12.60 12.91 2.47
CA ILE A 156 -13.60 11.85 2.66
C ILE A 156 -15.01 12.37 2.40
N ASP A 157 -15.33 13.57 2.89
CA ASP A 157 -16.63 14.22 2.60
C ASP A 157 -16.86 14.43 1.11
N LEU A 158 -15.80 14.78 0.35
CA LEU A 158 -15.87 14.88 -1.10
C LEU A 158 -16.14 13.53 -1.75
N LEU A 159 -15.45 12.47 -1.36
CA LEU A 159 -15.68 11.11 -1.88
C LEU A 159 -17.14 10.68 -1.63
N ASN A 160 -17.64 10.86 -0.42
CA ASN A 160 -19.01 10.52 -0.03
C ASN A 160 -20.03 11.31 -0.84
N ARG A 161 -19.86 12.64 -1.00
CA ARG A 161 -20.77 13.49 -1.79
C ARG A 161 -20.84 13.10 -3.26
N HIS A 162 -19.75 12.63 -3.83
CA HIS A 162 -19.69 12.18 -5.22
C HIS A 162 -20.03 10.69 -5.37
N GLY A 163 -20.27 9.96 -4.28
CA GLY A 163 -20.56 8.53 -4.30
C GLY A 163 -19.40 7.69 -4.85
N VAL A 164 -18.16 8.11 -4.60
CA VAL A 164 -16.96 7.35 -4.96
C VAL A 164 -16.78 6.21 -3.96
N GLU A 165 -16.47 5.02 -4.45
CA GLU A 165 -16.13 3.90 -3.59
C GLU A 165 -14.75 4.11 -2.95
N TRP A 166 -14.69 3.95 -1.63
CA TRP A 166 -13.43 4.12 -0.89
C TRP A 166 -13.33 3.17 0.30
N ASN A 167 -12.10 2.91 0.70
CA ASN A 167 -11.76 2.16 1.91
C ASN A 167 -10.73 2.93 2.76
N ALA A 168 -10.72 2.67 4.05
CA ALA A 168 -9.73 3.24 4.94
C ALA A 168 -8.53 2.31 5.08
N LEU A 169 -7.33 2.91 4.97
CA LEU A 169 -6.06 2.31 5.34
C LEU A 169 -5.54 3.00 6.60
N ALA A 170 -5.50 2.28 7.70
CA ALA A 170 -5.16 2.84 8.98
C ALA A 170 -3.93 2.15 9.58
N VAL A 171 -2.99 2.96 10.06
CA VAL A 171 -1.79 2.46 10.74
C VAL A 171 -2.02 2.40 12.24
N VAL A 172 -1.79 1.22 12.82
CA VAL A 172 -1.80 1.02 14.26
C VAL A 172 -0.36 1.14 14.78
N ASN A 173 -0.18 2.02 15.75
CA ASN A 173 1.11 2.41 16.31
C ASN A 173 1.08 2.37 17.85
N ASP A 174 2.16 2.77 18.52
CA ASP A 174 2.29 2.79 19.97
C ASP A 174 1.24 3.69 20.65
N PHE A 175 0.81 4.77 19.98
CA PHE A 175 -0.11 5.74 20.56
C PHE A 175 -1.58 5.32 20.46
N ASN A 176 -2.03 4.84 19.29
CA ASN A 176 -3.44 4.46 19.07
C ASN A 176 -3.74 2.99 19.39
N GLY A 177 -2.72 2.14 19.50
CA GLY A 177 -2.86 0.70 19.75
C GLY A 177 -3.53 0.32 21.07
N ASP A 178 -3.62 1.23 22.05
CA ASP A 178 -4.30 1.02 23.32
C ASP A 178 -5.77 1.47 23.33
N TYR A 179 -6.29 2.00 22.19
CA TYR A 179 -7.66 2.51 22.05
C TYR A 179 -8.45 1.83 20.93
N PRO A 180 -8.56 0.48 20.93
CA PRO A 180 -9.13 -0.28 19.80
C PRO A 180 -10.58 0.11 19.47
N LEU A 181 -11.45 0.29 20.46
CA LEU A 181 -12.86 0.56 20.23
C LEU A 181 -13.11 2.02 19.82
N ASP A 182 -12.40 3.00 20.42
CA ASP A 182 -12.48 4.39 19.98
C ASP A 182 -12.04 4.51 18.51
N PHE A 183 -10.98 3.75 18.16
CA PHE A 183 -10.48 3.67 16.80
C PHE A 183 -11.50 3.03 15.84
N TYR A 184 -12.11 1.91 16.21
CA TYR A 184 -13.07 1.19 15.38
C TYR A 184 -14.38 1.97 15.22
N HIS A 185 -14.93 2.53 16.33
CA HIS A 185 -16.16 3.31 16.31
C HIS A 185 -16.06 4.56 15.45
N PHE A 186 -14.90 5.22 15.44
CA PHE A 186 -14.66 6.34 14.55
C PHE A 186 -14.93 5.98 13.07
N PHE A 187 -14.48 4.82 12.60
CA PHE A 187 -14.73 4.40 11.22
C PHE A 187 -16.22 4.12 10.98
N LYS A 188 -16.92 3.59 11.96
CA LYS A 188 -18.38 3.41 11.89
C LYS A 188 -19.10 4.76 11.79
N GLU A 189 -18.68 5.74 12.58
CA GLU A 189 -19.26 7.09 12.59
C GLU A 189 -19.09 7.85 11.28
N ILE A 190 -17.94 7.69 10.61
CA ILE A 190 -17.69 8.32 9.30
C ILE A 190 -18.24 7.50 8.12
N GLY A 191 -18.92 6.39 8.40
CA GLY A 191 -19.55 5.54 7.39
C GLY A 191 -18.55 4.76 6.53
N CYS A 192 -17.39 4.40 7.06
CA CYS A 192 -16.42 3.58 6.38
C CYS A 192 -16.70 2.10 6.62
N HIS A 193 -17.13 1.39 5.59
CA HIS A 193 -17.47 -0.04 5.70
C HIS A 193 -16.29 -0.99 5.43
N TYR A 194 -15.20 -0.51 4.81
CA TYR A 194 -14.06 -1.34 4.42
C TYR A 194 -12.78 -0.84 5.09
N LEU A 195 -12.26 -1.64 6.01
CA LEU A 195 -11.17 -1.26 6.91
C LEU A 195 -9.94 -2.15 6.69
N GLN A 196 -8.80 -1.52 6.56
CA GLN A 196 -7.52 -2.20 6.52
C GLN A 196 -6.62 -1.65 7.64
N PHE A 197 -6.30 -2.50 8.62
CA PHE A 197 -5.41 -2.18 9.72
C PHE A 197 -4.01 -2.71 9.43
N THR A 198 -3.01 -1.85 9.56
CA THR A 198 -1.61 -2.19 9.35
C THR A 198 -0.81 -1.86 10.60
N PRO A 199 -0.25 -2.86 11.31
CA PRO A 199 0.63 -2.56 12.43
C PRO A 199 1.93 -1.94 11.91
N VAL A 200 2.35 -0.82 12.47
CA VAL A 200 3.69 -0.33 12.18
C VAL A 200 4.69 -0.96 13.14
N VAL A 201 5.68 -1.65 12.56
CA VAL A 201 6.83 -2.21 13.28
C VAL A 201 8.06 -1.93 12.43
N GLU A 202 8.81 -0.91 12.81
CA GLU A 202 9.96 -0.46 12.03
C GLU A 202 11.26 -0.62 12.82
N ARG A 203 12.25 -1.21 12.17
CA ARG A 203 13.62 -1.22 12.65
C ARG A 203 14.31 0.06 12.22
N GLY A 204 15.14 0.62 13.08
CA GLY A 204 15.86 1.82 12.72
C GLY A 204 17.09 2.04 13.54
N GLN A 205 17.96 2.92 13.04
CA GLN A 205 19.11 3.44 13.76
C GLN A 205 18.86 4.93 14.00
N HIS A 206 19.23 5.41 15.19
CA HIS A 206 19.24 6.83 15.47
C HIS A 206 20.57 7.40 14.98
N HIS A 207 20.53 8.20 13.93
CA HIS A 207 21.67 8.99 13.46
C HIS A 207 21.56 10.44 13.96
N ALA A 208 22.68 11.14 14.05
CA ALA A 208 22.74 12.53 14.49
C ALA A 208 21.94 13.49 13.58
N ASP A 209 21.69 13.12 12.35
CA ASP A 209 20.95 13.85 11.31
C ASP A 209 19.48 13.42 11.16
N GLY A 210 19.01 12.50 12.01
CA GLY A 210 17.64 11.97 12.00
C GLY A 210 17.57 10.45 12.03
N ARG A 211 16.35 9.91 11.98
CA ARG A 211 16.09 8.48 11.94
C ARG A 211 16.28 7.95 10.53
N THR A 212 17.04 6.88 10.39
CA THR A 212 17.15 6.14 9.14
C THR A 212 16.55 4.76 9.34
N LEU A 213 15.65 4.36 8.46
CA LEU A 213 15.12 3.00 8.45
C LEU A 213 16.25 2.05 8.05
N ALA A 214 16.45 0.99 8.85
CA ALA A 214 17.46 -0.02 8.56
C ALA A 214 17.06 -0.81 7.32
N SER A 215 18.03 -1.06 6.41
CA SER A 215 17.83 -2.04 5.36
C SER A 215 17.57 -3.42 5.98
N PRO A 216 16.68 -4.24 5.40
CA PRO A 216 16.42 -5.59 5.90
C PRO A 216 17.67 -6.49 5.94
N THR A 217 18.68 -6.17 5.13
CA THR A 217 19.97 -6.89 5.10
C THR A 217 20.99 -6.38 6.12
N GLU A 218 20.79 -5.20 6.69
CA GLU A 218 21.67 -4.69 7.71
C GLU A 218 21.47 -5.44 9.04
N ALA A 219 22.46 -6.23 9.41
CA ALA A 219 22.57 -6.82 10.75
C ALA A 219 22.92 -5.67 11.72
N GLY A 220 21.92 -4.93 12.18
CA GLY A 220 22.14 -3.80 13.08
C GLY A 220 21.73 -4.12 14.51
N GLU A 221 22.42 -3.54 15.47
CA GLU A 221 22.01 -3.45 16.89
C GLU A 221 20.78 -2.54 17.09
N GLY A 222 20.16 -2.07 15.99
CA GLY A 222 19.00 -1.20 16.01
C GLY A 222 17.77 -1.92 16.53
N GLY A 223 17.21 -1.42 17.62
CA GLY A 223 15.91 -1.85 18.16
C GLY A 223 14.74 -1.49 17.24
N VAL A 224 13.54 -1.78 17.70
CA VAL A 224 12.29 -1.31 17.12
C VAL A 224 12.12 0.17 17.47
N LEU A 225 11.72 0.98 16.49
CA LEU A 225 11.49 2.42 16.70
C LEU A 225 10.31 2.65 17.64
N ASP A 226 10.36 3.72 18.40
CA ASP A 226 9.46 4.07 19.50
C ASP A 226 7.98 4.24 19.10
N PHE A 227 7.69 4.54 17.87
CA PHE A 227 6.32 4.60 17.34
C PHE A 227 5.74 3.24 16.93
N SER A 228 6.52 2.16 17.03
CA SER A 228 6.06 0.81 16.66
C SER A 228 5.08 0.26 17.69
N VAL A 229 4.00 -0.35 17.21
CA VAL A 229 3.07 -1.05 18.10
C VAL A 229 3.74 -2.29 18.70
N SER A 230 3.55 -2.54 19.99
CA SER A 230 4.06 -3.75 20.62
C SER A 230 3.21 -4.98 20.25
N PRO A 231 3.76 -6.20 20.32
CA PRO A 231 2.99 -7.42 20.07
C PRO A 231 1.74 -7.54 20.96
N GLU A 232 1.86 -7.15 22.22
CA GLU A 232 0.75 -7.19 23.19
C GLU A 232 -0.32 -6.15 22.89
N GLN A 233 0.06 -4.93 22.49
CA GLN A 233 -0.88 -3.91 22.04
C GLN A 233 -1.64 -4.38 20.79
N TRP A 234 -0.90 -4.88 19.79
CA TRP A 234 -1.50 -5.36 18.55
C TRP A 234 -2.48 -6.51 18.80
N GLY A 235 -2.11 -7.47 19.64
CA GLY A 235 -3.00 -8.58 20.02
C GLY A 235 -4.27 -8.11 20.70
N ARG A 236 -4.15 -7.23 21.72
CA ARG A 236 -5.32 -6.65 22.42
C ARG A 236 -6.20 -5.83 21.47
N PHE A 237 -5.57 -5.03 20.60
CA PHE A 237 -6.28 -4.21 19.61
C PHE A 237 -7.16 -5.05 18.71
N LEU A 238 -6.60 -6.11 18.12
CA LEU A 238 -7.35 -7.00 17.24
C LEU A 238 -8.45 -7.77 17.98
N CYS A 239 -8.16 -8.31 19.16
CA CYS A 239 -9.15 -9.09 19.92
C CYS A 239 -10.34 -8.23 20.34
N ALA A 240 -10.10 -7.01 20.82
CA ALA A 240 -11.18 -6.13 21.24
C ALA A 240 -12.12 -5.75 20.07
N ILE A 241 -11.56 -5.42 18.92
CA ILE A 241 -12.37 -5.12 17.73
C ILE A 241 -13.07 -6.37 17.21
N PHE A 242 -12.39 -7.52 17.19
CA PHE A 242 -12.98 -8.77 16.74
C PHE A 242 -14.18 -9.19 17.60
N ASP A 243 -14.08 -9.02 18.92
CA ASP A 243 -15.15 -9.36 19.87
C ASP A 243 -16.44 -8.56 19.65
N GLU A 244 -16.33 -7.30 19.20
CA GLU A 244 -17.49 -6.50 18.79
C GLU A 244 -17.92 -6.88 17.37
N TRP A 245 -17.00 -6.88 16.42
CA TRP A 245 -17.27 -7.12 15.01
C TRP A 245 -17.99 -8.46 14.76
N VAL A 246 -17.57 -9.54 15.43
CA VAL A 246 -18.15 -10.87 15.22
C VAL A 246 -19.60 -10.97 15.71
N ARG A 247 -20.01 -10.11 16.64
CA ARG A 247 -21.36 -10.11 17.21
C ARG A 247 -22.33 -9.19 16.49
N GLU A 248 -21.84 -8.07 15.98
CA GLU A 248 -22.69 -6.96 15.56
C GLU A 248 -22.50 -6.56 14.09
N ASP A 249 -21.32 -6.76 13.53
CA ASP A 249 -20.90 -6.04 12.32
C ASP A 249 -20.62 -6.96 11.10
N VAL A 250 -20.61 -8.29 11.28
CA VAL A 250 -20.37 -9.25 10.18
C VAL A 250 -21.38 -9.02 9.04
N GLY A 251 -20.83 -8.84 7.82
CA GLY A 251 -21.63 -8.57 6.61
C GLY A 251 -22.03 -7.10 6.44
N THR A 252 -21.69 -6.23 7.40
CA THR A 252 -21.92 -4.77 7.31
C THR A 252 -20.62 -4.00 7.26
N TYR A 253 -19.67 -4.35 8.12
CA TYR A 253 -18.32 -3.80 8.14
C TYR A 253 -17.31 -4.90 7.82
N PHE A 254 -16.37 -4.62 6.95
CA PHE A 254 -15.38 -5.56 6.46
C PHE A 254 -14.00 -5.15 6.97
N VAL A 255 -13.45 -5.95 7.86
CA VAL A 255 -12.08 -5.77 8.36
C VAL A 255 -11.20 -6.76 7.61
N GLN A 256 -10.37 -6.27 6.69
CA GLN A 256 -9.59 -7.08 5.76
C GLN A 256 -8.83 -8.24 6.45
N LEU A 257 -8.24 -7.97 7.62
CA LEU A 257 -7.48 -8.99 8.33
C LEU A 257 -8.38 -10.11 8.87
N PHE A 258 -9.59 -9.79 9.33
CA PHE A 258 -10.54 -10.79 9.84
C PHE A 258 -11.08 -11.64 8.70
N ASP A 259 -11.49 -11.02 7.60
CA ASP A 259 -11.97 -11.72 6.40
C ASP A 259 -10.89 -12.64 5.81
N ALA A 260 -9.65 -12.14 5.71
CA ALA A 260 -8.51 -12.91 5.23
C ALA A 260 -8.14 -14.07 6.17
N THR A 261 -8.27 -13.88 7.48
CA THR A 261 -8.05 -14.93 8.47
C THR A 261 -9.11 -16.00 8.35
N LEU A 262 -10.38 -15.60 8.23
CA LEU A 262 -11.49 -16.56 8.01
C LEU A 262 -11.30 -17.35 6.71
N ALA A 263 -10.91 -16.70 5.60
CA ALA A 263 -10.60 -17.37 4.34
C ALA A 263 -9.53 -18.47 4.53
N ASN A 264 -8.45 -18.18 5.25
CA ASN A 264 -7.43 -19.16 5.59
C ASN A 264 -7.99 -20.35 6.41
N TRP A 265 -8.82 -20.07 7.40
CA TRP A 265 -9.43 -21.10 8.24
C TRP A 265 -10.30 -22.07 7.45
N VAL A 266 -11.00 -21.61 6.44
CA VAL A 266 -11.82 -22.45 5.55
C VAL A 266 -11.05 -22.99 4.34
N GLY A 267 -9.72 -22.88 4.32
CA GLY A 267 -8.84 -23.41 3.29
C GLY A 267 -8.85 -22.64 1.97
N GLN A 268 -9.29 -21.38 1.99
CA GLN A 268 -9.25 -20.48 0.84
C GLN A 268 -8.00 -19.60 0.86
N GLN A 269 -7.67 -18.97 -0.28
CA GLN A 269 -6.60 -18.00 -0.35
C GLN A 269 -6.99 -16.73 0.42
N PRO A 270 -6.11 -16.21 1.29
CA PRO A 270 -6.44 -15.09 2.18
C PRO A 270 -6.62 -13.74 1.50
N GLY A 271 -6.21 -13.60 0.23
CA GLY A 271 -6.26 -12.33 -0.49
C GLY A 271 -5.21 -11.29 -0.07
N ILE A 272 -4.49 -11.51 1.03
CA ILE A 272 -3.39 -10.68 1.51
C ILE A 272 -2.10 -11.48 1.67
N CYS A 273 -0.98 -10.90 1.23
CA CYS A 273 0.30 -11.61 1.20
C CYS A 273 0.84 -11.93 2.61
N THR A 274 0.47 -11.16 3.63
CA THR A 274 0.91 -11.38 5.02
C THR A 274 0.43 -12.73 5.57
N LEU A 275 -0.76 -13.18 5.21
CA LEU A 275 -1.33 -14.46 5.62
C LEU A 275 -1.12 -15.59 4.59
N ALA A 276 -0.61 -15.27 3.40
CA ALA A 276 -0.30 -16.28 2.39
C ALA A 276 0.96 -17.08 2.75
N PRO A 277 1.08 -18.34 2.33
CA PRO A 277 2.26 -19.19 2.65
C PRO A 277 3.55 -18.68 2.01
N THR A 278 3.47 -17.92 0.93
CA THR A 278 4.62 -17.30 0.24
C THR A 278 4.34 -15.84 -0.09
N CYS A 279 5.43 -15.04 -0.26
CA CYS A 279 5.37 -13.69 -0.82
C CYS A 279 5.72 -13.67 -2.32
N GLY A 280 5.98 -12.48 -2.86
CA GLY A 280 6.53 -12.31 -4.21
C GLY A 280 5.49 -12.20 -5.32
N HIS A 281 4.21 -12.09 -4.99
CA HIS A 281 3.13 -11.93 -5.97
C HIS A 281 2.85 -10.47 -6.33
N ALA A 282 3.31 -9.53 -5.50
CA ALA A 282 3.12 -8.09 -5.68
C ALA A 282 4.46 -7.36 -5.58
N GLY A 283 4.96 -6.88 -6.71
CA GLY A 283 6.14 -6.03 -6.80
C GLY A 283 5.79 -4.54 -6.75
N ALA A 284 6.82 -3.70 -6.78
CA ALA A 284 6.67 -2.25 -6.94
C ALA A 284 7.42 -1.77 -8.16
N ILE A 285 6.83 -0.83 -8.90
CA ILE A 285 7.50 -0.13 -10.00
C ILE A 285 7.63 1.35 -9.68
N GLU A 286 8.86 1.85 -9.74
CA GLU A 286 9.20 3.24 -9.53
C GLU A 286 8.95 4.09 -10.78
N TRP A 287 8.92 5.40 -10.59
CA TRP A 287 8.71 6.39 -11.64
C TRP A 287 9.67 6.27 -12.84
N ASN A 288 10.87 5.74 -12.62
CA ASN A 288 11.91 5.53 -13.64
C ASN A 288 11.89 4.13 -14.27
N GLY A 289 10.90 3.31 -13.94
CA GLY A 289 10.75 1.95 -14.46
C GLY A 289 11.51 0.87 -13.70
N ASP A 290 12.21 1.19 -12.62
CA ASP A 290 12.84 0.22 -11.74
C ASP A 290 11.78 -0.65 -11.05
N VAL A 291 11.96 -1.96 -11.10
CA VAL A 291 11.05 -2.94 -10.49
C VAL A 291 11.72 -3.59 -9.30
N TYR A 292 10.98 -3.67 -8.20
CA TYR A 292 11.43 -4.25 -6.93
C TYR A 292 10.55 -5.44 -6.52
N VAL A 293 11.11 -6.34 -5.73
CA VAL A 293 10.44 -7.58 -5.28
C VAL A 293 9.13 -7.33 -4.52
N CYS A 294 9.04 -6.22 -3.80
CA CYS A 294 7.89 -5.86 -2.96
C CYS A 294 7.92 -4.36 -2.66
N ASP A 295 6.76 -3.78 -2.37
CA ASP A 295 6.59 -2.39 -1.98
C ASP A 295 7.39 -2.00 -0.71
N HIS A 296 7.42 -2.89 0.27
CA HIS A 296 8.21 -2.69 1.50
C HIS A 296 9.72 -2.85 1.29
N PHE A 297 10.14 -3.53 0.22
CA PHE A 297 11.54 -3.87 -0.06
C PHE A 297 12.10 -3.07 -1.24
N VAL A 298 11.79 -1.77 -1.29
CA VAL A 298 12.39 -0.86 -2.27
C VAL A 298 13.79 -0.45 -1.76
N PHE A 299 14.76 -1.33 -2.02
CA PHE A 299 16.19 -1.15 -1.72
C PHE A 299 17.02 -1.69 -2.88
N PRO A 300 18.25 -1.20 -3.13
CA PRO A 300 19.06 -1.62 -4.26
C PRO A 300 19.25 -3.13 -4.38
N GLU A 301 19.44 -3.80 -3.25
CA GLU A 301 19.62 -5.26 -3.16
C GLU A 301 18.35 -6.07 -3.47
N TYR A 302 17.19 -5.44 -3.53
CA TYR A 302 15.90 -6.05 -3.85
C TYR A 302 15.35 -5.61 -5.23
N LYS A 303 16.14 -4.89 -6.00
CA LYS A 303 15.78 -4.51 -7.37
C LYS A 303 15.85 -5.73 -8.29
N LEU A 304 14.80 -5.97 -9.06
CA LEU A 304 14.70 -7.04 -10.04
C LEU A 304 15.26 -6.66 -11.41
N GLY A 305 15.05 -5.41 -11.81
CA GLY A 305 15.47 -4.88 -13.11
C GLY A 305 14.77 -3.58 -13.44
N ASN A 306 14.67 -3.25 -14.73
CA ASN A 306 13.99 -2.04 -15.22
C ASN A 306 13.18 -2.36 -16.47
N ILE A 307 11.94 -1.88 -16.55
CA ILE A 307 11.04 -2.19 -17.69
C ILE A 307 11.50 -1.65 -19.03
N MET A 308 12.48 -0.75 -19.06
CA MET A 308 13.07 -0.28 -20.32
C MET A 308 13.97 -1.33 -20.97
N THR A 309 14.57 -2.20 -20.17
CA THR A 309 15.54 -3.22 -20.61
C THR A 309 15.06 -4.64 -20.39
N ASP A 310 14.18 -4.85 -19.39
CA ASP A 310 13.79 -6.16 -18.92
C ASP A 310 12.28 -6.39 -19.06
N SER A 311 11.86 -7.62 -19.29
CA SER A 311 10.45 -7.99 -19.35
C SER A 311 9.86 -8.10 -17.95
N ILE A 312 8.66 -7.56 -17.74
CA ILE A 312 7.93 -7.69 -16.47
C ILE A 312 7.75 -9.17 -16.09
N VAL A 313 7.38 -10.02 -17.06
CA VAL A 313 7.23 -11.47 -16.84
C VAL A 313 8.56 -12.08 -16.38
N GLY A 314 9.66 -11.76 -17.07
CA GLY A 314 11.00 -12.27 -16.71
C GLY A 314 11.43 -11.86 -15.30
N MET A 315 11.18 -10.61 -14.91
CA MET A 315 11.48 -10.10 -13.56
C MET A 315 10.64 -10.78 -12.49
N MET A 316 9.32 -10.82 -12.66
CA MET A 316 8.39 -11.33 -11.66
C MET A 316 8.41 -12.87 -11.53
N HIS A 317 8.94 -13.59 -12.51
CA HIS A 317 9.15 -15.05 -12.47
C HIS A 317 10.62 -15.44 -12.33
N SER A 318 11.50 -14.49 -12.01
CA SER A 318 12.93 -14.78 -11.80
C SER A 318 13.16 -15.66 -10.57
N GLU A 319 14.27 -16.41 -10.58
CA GLU A 319 14.71 -17.17 -9.39
C GLU A 319 14.85 -16.29 -8.15
N ARG A 320 15.26 -15.03 -8.35
CA ARG A 320 15.38 -14.04 -7.27
C ARG A 320 14.03 -13.70 -6.65
N GLN A 321 13.00 -13.45 -7.46
CA GLN A 321 11.65 -13.21 -6.98
C GLN A 321 11.06 -14.43 -6.28
N HIS A 322 11.29 -15.61 -6.85
CA HIS A 322 10.86 -16.86 -6.25
C HIS A 322 11.54 -17.13 -4.90
N ALA A 323 12.87 -16.97 -4.83
CA ALA A 323 13.61 -17.12 -3.59
C ALA A 323 13.14 -16.14 -2.50
N PHE A 324 12.90 -14.86 -2.87
CA PHE A 324 12.31 -13.88 -1.96
C PHE A 324 10.95 -14.34 -1.43
N GLY A 325 10.07 -14.81 -2.29
CA GLY A 325 8.75 -15.29 -1.90
C GLY A 325 8.80 -16.49 -0.96
N GLN A 326 9.69 -17.43 -1.20
CA GLN A 326 9.88 -18.63 -0.38
C GLN A 326 10.55 -18.33 0.98
N ALA A 327 11.36 -17.28 1.08
CA ALA A 327 12.07 -16.92 2.31
C ALA A 327 11.12 -16.72 3.49
N LYS A 328 9.89 -16.23 3.23
CA LYS A 328 8.83 -16.12 4.25
C LYS A 328 8.55 -17.44 4.96
N ARG A 329 8.72 -18.57 4.29
CA ARG A 329 8.48 -19.91 4.83
C ARG A 329 9.78 -20.59 5.27
N THR A 330 10.85 -20.44 4.50
CA THR A 330 12.08 -21.21 4.67
C THR A 330 13.11 -20.54 5.57
N ALA A 331 13.08 -19.20 5.66
CA ALA A 331 14.03 -18.39 6.42
C ALA A 331 13.46 -17.82 7.73
N LEU A 332 12.35 -18.37 8.22
CA LEU A 332 11.79 -17.98 9.51
C LEU A 332 12.76 -18.27 10.65
N PRO A 333 12.93 -17.35 11.62
CA PRO A 333 13.68 -17.60 12.84
C PRO A 333 13.07 -18.75 13.64
N GLY A 334 13.87 -19.41 14.49
CA GLY A 334 13.43 -20.57 15.29
C GLY A 334 12.17 -20.31 16.11
N GLN A 335 12.05 -19.09 16.65
CA GLN A 335 10.87 -18.63 17.41
C GLN A 335 9.55 -18.69 16.61
N CYS A 336 9.61 -18.54 15.30
CA CYS A 336 8.42 -18.57 14.43
C CYS A 336 8.15 -19.96 13.83
N ARG A 337 8.96 -20.97 14.17
CA ARG A 337 8.85 -22.34 13.66
C ARG A 337 8.36 -23.35 14.71
N GLY A 338 8.22 -22.90 15.97
CA GLY A 338 7.77 -23.70 17.09
C GLY A 338 6.27 -23.81 17.24
#